data_99413d93a128980fa9041a365a29af33
#
_entry.id   99413d93a128980fa9041a365a29af33
#
_cell.length_a   1.000
_cell.length_b   1.000
_cell.length_c   1.000
_cell.angle_alpha   90.00
_cell.angle_beta   90.00
_cell.angle_gamma   90.00
#
_symmetry.space_group_name_H-M   'P 1'
#
loop_
_entity.id
_entity.type
_entity.pdbx_description
1 polymer ?
#
loop_
_entity_poly.entity_id
_entity_poly.type
_entity_poly.pdbx_seq_one_letter_code
_entity_poly.pdbx_strand_id
1 'polypeptide(L)'
;MSLLEVSDLSVVFPGGRGTLPWQRLPNVRAVQGANLSIRASESVGLVGESGSGKTTLGRAILRLLHPTEGTIRLGDFDVTGFGRRTPRAYRKAVQVVFQDPVGSLNPAMTVRDIVAEPLRLNMGLQGEALDERSAELMGLVGLEAHHLDRYPYEFSGGQRQRIAIARALATTPELLVLDEPVSALDVSTQSQVINLLERLQRETDAAYLFIAHDLAVVRHVCQRIAVMYHSRIVETGPADAICDDPAHPYTALLIASIPDPDPAVQREKTSRRRALGRGVAGATGAPPVNACPFAARCPHVMDICHTSFPTPIATAAGGEVACHLHTTGPMLGGRPLSELDPDTDEA
;
A
#
# COMPACT_ATOMS: atom_id res chain seq x y z
N MET A 1 7.16 19.06 -6.46
CA MET A 1 7.57 18.08 -7.47
C MET A 1 7.30 16.70 -6.92
N SER A 2 6.92 15.76 -7.76
CA SER A 2 6.72 14.36 -7.37
C SER A 2 8.07 13.67 -7.15
N LEU A 3 8.22 12.93 -6.06
CA LEU A 3 9.39 12.08 -5.82
C LEU A 3 9.24 10.74 -6.53
N LEU A 4 8.08 10.08 -6.36
CA LEU A 4 7.72 8.85 -7.06
C LEU A 4 6.60 9.12 -8.04
N GLU A 5 6.76 8.63 -9.26
CA GLU A 5 5.72 8.61 -10.30
C GLU A 5 5.60 7.20 -10.88
N VAL A 6 4.40 6.66 -10.79
CA VAL A 6 4.00 5.39 -11.40
C VAL A 6 2.92 5.72 -12.43
N SER A 7 3.12 5.35 -13.69
CA SER A 7 2.20 5.68 -14.78
C SER A 7 1.83 4.43 -15.57
N ASP A 8 0.53 4.17 -15.66
CA ASP A 8 -0.11 3.05 -16.40
C ASP A 8 0.54 1.68 -16.12
N LEU A 9 0.97 1.48 -14.87
CA LEU A 9 1.75 0.31 -14.49
C LEU A 9 0.89 -0.95 -14.50
N SER A 10 1.37 -1.97 -15.22
CA SER A 10 0.76 -3.31 -15.21
C SER A 10 1.79 -4.38 -14.85
N VAL A 11 1.37 -5.34 -14.04
CA VAL A 11 2.17 -6.53 -13.68
C VAL A 11 1.32 -7.76 -13.93
N VAL A 12 1.78 -8.60 -14.88
CA VAL A 12 1.11 -9.83 -15.28
C VAL A 12 2.02 -11.02 -14.99
N PHE A 13 1.54 -11.94 -14.17
CA PHE A 13 2.21 -13.22 -13.96
C PHE A 13 1.73 -14.22 -15.01
N PRO A 14 2.63 -14.88 -15.73
CA PRO A 14 2.24 -15.90 -16.69
C PRO A 14 1.58 -17.08 -15.97
N GLY A 15 0.50 -17.58 -16.53
CA GLY A 15 -0.18 -18.77 -16.04
C GLY A 15 0.74 -19.98 -16.12
N GLY A 16 0.79 -20.76 -15.03
CA GLY A 16 1.57 -22.00 -14.97
C GLY A 16 0.97 -23.11 -15.84
N ARG A 17 1.63 -24.26 -15.83
CA ARG A 17 1.05 -25.51 -16.35
C ARG A 17 0.02 -26.01 -15.36
N GLY A 18 -1.17 -26.37 -15.84
CA GLY A 18 -2.20 -27.03 -15.01
C GLY A 18 -1.81 -28.47 -14.62
N THR A 19 -2.71 -29.16 -13.97
CA THR A 19 -2.54 -30.56 -13.56
C THR A 19 -2.39 -31.53 -14.74
N LEU A 20 -2.91 -31.15 -15.92
CA LEU A 20 -2.78 -31.91 -17.15
C LEU A 20 -1.69 -31.28 -18.05
N PRO A 21 -0.88 -32.07 -18.80
CA PRO A 21 0.26 -31.58 -19.59
C PRO A 21 -0.10 -30.50 -20.63
N TRP A 22 -1.33 -30.51 -21.11
CA TRP A 22 -1.86 -29.56 -22.11
C TRP A 22 -2.63 -28.38 -21.51
N GLN A 23 -2.92 -28.41 -20.19
CA GLN A 23 -3.66 -27.37 -19.50
C GLN A 23 -2.75 -26.19 -19.18
N ARG A 24 -3.01 -25.03 -19.76
CA ARG A 24 -2.40 -23.76 -19.37
C ARG A 24 -3.35 -23.01 -18.47
N LEU A 25 -2.88 -22.60 -17.32
CA LEU A 25 -3.62 -21.68 -16.46
C LEU A 25 -3.63 -20.28 -17.07
N PRO A 26 -4.70 -19.49 -16.88
CA PRO A 26 -4.74 -18.12 -17.37
C PRO A 26 -3.68 -17.25 -16.67
N ASN A 27 -3.21 -16.23 -17.36
CA ASN A 27 -2.34 -15.22 -16.78
C ASN A 27 -3.06 -14.48 -15.64
N VAL A 28 -2.33 -14.21 -14.55
CA VAL A 28 -2.84 -13.45 -13.40
C VAL A 28 -2.38 -12.00 -13.54
N ARG A 29 -3.32 -11.08 -13.73
CA ARG A 29 -3.05 -9.65 -13.72
C ARG A 29 -3.08 -9.15 -12.28
N ALA A 30 -1.92 -8.98 -11.67
CA ALA A 30 -1.83 -8.55 -10.27
C ALA A 30 -1.89 -7.03 -10.10
N VAL A 31 -1.47 -6.27 -11.12
CA VAL A 31 -1.63 -4.81 -11.21
C VAL A 31 -2.03 -4.48 -12.64
N GLN A 32 -2.96 -3.55 -12.82
CA GLN A 32 -3.48 -3.17 -14.13
C GLN A 32 -3.70 -1.67 -14.24
N GLY A 33 -2.89 -0.98 -15.06
CA GLY A 33 -2.99 0.43 -15.33
C GLY A 33 -2.94 1.31 -14.08
N ALA A 34 -2.06 0.98 -13.13
CA ALA A 34 -1.97 1.73 -11.88
C ALA A 34 -1.24 3.05 -12.09
N ASN A 35 -1.86 4.14 -11.59
CA ASN A 35 -1.28 5.47 -11.53
C ASN A 35 -1.15 5.88 -10.06
N LEU A 36 0.07 6.25 -9.62
CA LEU A 36 0.35 6.65 -8.25
C LEU A 36 1.49 7.65 -8.22
N SER A 37 1.32 8.71 -7.46
CA SER A 37 2.39 9.68 -7.21
C SER A 37 2.60 9.91 -5.72
N ILE A 38 3.85 10.10 -5.31
CA ILE A 38 4.24 10.46 -3.94
C ILE A 38 5.19 11.66 -4.03
N ARG A 39 4.95 12.69 -3.23
CA ARG A 39 5.83 13.84 -3.11
C ARG A 39 6.96 13.56 -2.11
N ALA A 40 8.00 14.39 -2.12
CA ALA A 40 9.01 14.34 -1.07
C ALA A 40 8.36 14.54 0.31
N SER A 41 8.83 13.80 1.30
CA SER A 41 8.33 13.83 2.69
C SER A 41 6.83 13.54 2.86
N GLU A 42 6.15 13.03 1.81
CA GLU A 42 4.72 12.67 1.87
C GLU A 42 4.55 11.20 2.27
N SER A 43 3.55 10.91 3.12
CA SER A 43 3.06 9.55 3.36
C SER A 43 1.80 9.29 2.53
N VAL A 44 1.85 8.29 1.68
CA VAL A 44 0.71 7.81 0.90
C VAL A 44 0.34 6.40 1.32
N GLY A 45 -0.91 6.20 1.74
CA GLY A 45 -1.45 4.90 2.06
C GLY A 45 -1.96 4.18 0.82
N LEU A 46 -1.60 2.91 0.65
CA LEU A 46 -2.16 2.03 -0.37
C LEU A 46 -3.01 0.96 0.32
N VAL A 47 -4.33 1.08 0.20
CA VAL A 47 -5.28 0.23 0.93
C VAL A 47 -6.14 -0.60 0.00
N GLY A 48 -6.74 -1.68 0.53
CA GLY A 48 -7.64 -2.56 -0.20
C GLY A 48 -7.65 -3.98 0.36
N GLU A 49 -8.56 -4.81 -0.11
CA GLU A 49 -8.68 -6.22 0.30
C GLU A 49 -7.40 -7.03 0.03
N SER A 50 -7.22 -8.15 0.75
CA SER A 50 -6.12 -9.08 0.48
C SER A 50 -6.19 -9.58 -0.97
N GLY A 51 -5.04 -9.66 -1.65
CA GLY A 51 -4.98 -10.06 -3.06
C GLY A 51 -5.34 -8.95 -4.07
N SER A 52 -5.59 -7.71 -3.64
CA SER A 52 -5.90 -6.60 -4.56
C SER A 52 -4.71 -6.12 -5.41
N GLY A 53 -3.47 -6.55 -5.10
CA GLY A 53 -2.26 -6.21 -5.85
C GLY A 53 -1.31 -5.23 -5.17
N LYS A 54 -1.60 -4.74 -3.97
CA LYS A 54 -0.80 -3.74 -3.22
C LYS A 54 0.67 -4.12 -3.07
N THR A 55 0.93 -5.29 -2.48
CA THR A 55 2.30 -5.80 -2.30
C THR A 55 3.01 -5.98 -3.66
N THR A 56 2.28 -6.37 -4.71
CA THR A 56 2.85 -6.48 -6.07
C THR A 56 3.28 -5.12 -6.60
N LEU A 57 2.46 -4.09 -6.42
CA LEU A 57 2.81 -2.71 -6.79
C LEU A 57 4.04 -2.23 -6.00
N GLY A 58 4.06 -2.42 -4.68
CA GLY A 58 5.23 -2.11 -3.84
C GLY A 58 6.49 -2.83 -4.30
N ARG A 59 6.40 -4.13 -4.61
CA ARG A 59 7.55 -4.92 -5.12
C ARG A 59 8.02 -4.47 -6.50
N ALA A 60 7.14 -3.97 -7.35
CA ALA A 60 7.52 -3.39 -8.64
C ALA A 60 8.30 -2.08 -8.43
N ILE A 61 7.85 -1.21 -7.52
CA ILE A 61 8.55 0.02 -7.13
C ILE A 61 9.94 -0.32 -6.56
N LEU A 62 10.05 -1.31 -5.70
CA LEU A 62 11.33 -1.80 -5.15
C LEU A 62 12.24 -2.48 -6.19
N ARG A 63 11.77 -2.63 -7.42
CA ARG A 63 12.48 -3.39 -8.48
C ARG A 63 12.73 -4.85 -8.12
N LEU A 64 11.93 -5.42 -7.23
CA LEU A 64 11.91 -6.87 -6.94
C LEU A 64 11.08 -7.64 -7.97
N LEU A 65 10.17 -6.95 -8.65
CA LEU A 65 9.39 -7.44 -9.79
C LEU A 65 9.58 -6.51 -10.98
N HIS A 66 9.54 -7.07 -12.18
CA HIS A 66 9.57 -6.28 -13.40
C HIS A 66 8.12 -5.99 -13.83
N PRO A 67 7.75 -4.74 -14.07
CA PRO A 67 6.45 -4.43 -14.65
C PRO A 67 6.38 -4.99 -16.08
N THR A 68 5.17 -5.34 -16.50
CA THR A 68 4.90 -5.81 -17.87
C THR A 68 4.68 -4.63 -18.80
N GLU A 69 4.04 -3.57 -18.30
CA GLU A 69 3.72 -2.33 -19.02
C GLU A 69 3.80 -1.14 -18.07
N GLY A 70 3.88 0.07 -18.63
CA GLY A 70 3.93 1.32 -17.88
C GLY A 70 5.33 1.69 -17.40
N THR A 71 5.41 2.75 -16.60
CA THR A 71 6.70 3.33 -16.16
C THR A 71 6.69 3.61 -14.65
N ILE A 72 7.89 3.54 -14.05
CA ILE A 72 8.16 3.94 -12.68
C ILE A 72 9.36 4.88 -12.70
N ARG A 73 9.20 6.07 -12.10
CA ARG A 73 10.27 7.05 -11.90
C ARG A 73 10.37 7.41 -10.43
N LEU A 74 11.60 7.51 -9.92
CA LEU A 74 11.89 8.02 -8.58
C LEU A 74 12.98 9.09 -8.71
N GLY A 75 12.62 10.36 -8.50
CA GLY A 75 13.52 11.46 -8.78
C GLY A 75 14.07 11.36 -10.20
N ASP A 76 15.40 11.29 -10.32
CA ASP A 76 16.11 11.15 -11.61
C ASP A 76 16.20 9.68 -12.10
N PHE A 77 15.75 8.72 -11.32
CA PHE A 77 15.81 7.30 -11.70
C PHE A 77 14.64 6.91 -12.59
N ASP A 78 14.91 6.46 -13.83
CA ASP A 78 13.96 5.66 -14.62
C ASP A 78 14.10 4.18 -14.22
N VAL A 79 13.23 3.74 -13.31
CA VAL A 79 13.27 2.39 -12.71
C VAL A 79 12.93 1.31 -13.74
N THR A 80 12.04 1.59 -14.66
CA THR A 80 11.64 0.67 -15.72
C THR A 80 12.75 0.45 -16.74
N GLY A 81 13.55 1.47 -17.00
CA GLY A 81 14.71 1.42 -17.89
C GLY A 81 15.91 0.64 -17.34
N PHE A 82 15.91 0.26 -16.06
CA PHE A 82 17.04 -0.53 -15.51
C PHE A 82 17.16 -1.88 -16.19
N GLY A 83 18.39 -2.26 -16.55
CA GLY A 83 18.72 -3.58 -17.06
C GLY A 83 18.57 -4.69 -16.00
N ARG A 84 19.36 -5.79 -16.16
CA ARG A 84 19.31 -6.92 -15.22
C ARG A 84 19.71 -6.57 -13.78
N ARG A 85 20.49 -5.52 -13.57
CA ARG A 85 21.01 -5.13 -12.25
C ARG A 85 20.39 -3.79 -11.85
N THR A 86 19.80 -3.75 -10.68
CA THR A 86 19.34 -2.51 -10.05
C THR A 86 20.56 -1.70 -9.58
N PRO A 87 20.68 -0.41 -9.95
CA PRO A 87 21.78 0.46 -9.51
C PRO A 87 21.89 0.53 -7.98
N ARG A 88 23.11 0.61 -7.46
CA ARG A 88 23.35 0.74 -6.02
C ARG A 88 22.75 2.03 -5.46
N ALA A 89 22.82 3.11 -6.22
CA ALA A 89 22.22 4.39 -5.84
C ALA A 89 20.70 4.27 -5.63
N TYR A 90 19.98 3.59 -6.54
CA TYR A 90 18.56 3.33 -6.38
C TYR A 90 18.26 2.48 -5.13
N ARG A 91 19.01 1.40 -4.92
CA ARG A 91 18.85 0.56 -3.72
C ARG A 91 19.12 1.30 -2.41
N LYS A 92 19.94 2.36 -2.45
CA LYS A 92 20.17 3.26 -1.32
C LYS A 92 18.96 4.20 -1.13
N ALA A 93 18.42 4.74 -2.22
CA ALA A 93 17.32 5.70 -2.19
C ALA A 93 15.96 5.08 -1.80
N VAL A 94 15.76 3.79 -2.09
CA VAL A 94 14.49 3.08 -1.78
C VAL A 94 14.74 1.89 -0.87
N GLN A 95 14.04 1.85 0.24
CA GLN A 95 14.14 0.77 1.23
C GLN A 95 12.77 0.19 1.57
N VAL A 96 12.74 -0.95 2.22
CA VAL A 96 11.50 -1.67 2.55
C VAL A 96 11.52 -2.23 3.98
N VAL A 97 10.36 -2.13 4.63
CA VAL A 97 10.02 -2.89 5.83
C VAL A 97 8.94 -3.90 5.44
N PHE A 98 9.24 -5.19 5.55
CA PHE A 98 8.33 -6.26 5.16
C PHE A 98 7.31 -6.59 6.26
N GLN A 99 6.22 -7.22 5.86
CA GLN A 99 5.09 -7.66 6.69
C GLN A 99 5.50 -8.60 7.83
N ASP A 100 6.42 -9.54 7.56
CA ASP A 100 6.89 -10.51 8.56
C ASP A 100 8.26 -10.10 9.11
N PRO A 101 8.31 -9.53 10.33
CA PRO A 101 9.57 -9.15 10.94
C PRO A 101 10.45 -10.36 11.27
N VAL A 102 9.84 -11.55 11.48
CA VAL A 102 10.60 -12.78 11.79
C VAL A 102 11.30 -13.30 10.54
N GLY A 103 10.58 -13.41 9.43
CA GLY A 103 11.14 -13.87 8.16
C GLY A 103 12.06 -12.85 7.48
N SER A 104 11.97 -11.57 7.87
CA SER A 104 12.80 -10.50 7.28
C SER A 104 14.19 -10.35 7.92
N LEU A 105 14.40 -10.86 9.13
CA LEU A 105 15.67 -10.84 9.86
C LEU A 105 16.29 -12.22 9.83
N ASN A 106 17.55 -12.34 9.39
CA ASN A 106 18.26 -13.61 9.41
C ASN A 106 18.51 -14.07 10.87
N PRO A 107 17.91 -15.18 11.35
CA PRO A 107 18.01 -15.59 12.74
C PRO A 107 19.44 -16.05 13.15
N ALA A 108 20.32 -16.33 12.18
CA ALA A 108 21.69 -16.72 12.42
C ALA A 108 22.67 -15.54 12.53
N MET A 109 22.21 -14.31 12.28
CA MET A 109 22.99 -13.09 12.39
C MET A 109 22.67 -12.37 13.69
N THR A 110 23.66 -11.68 14.28
CA THR A 110 23.41 -10.73 15.37
C THR A 110 22.66 -9.49 14.85
N VAL A 111 22.00 -8.78 15.72
CA VAL A 111 21.35 -7.48 15.37
C VAL A 111 22.38 -6.50 14.81
N ARG A 112 23.60 -6.51 15.36
CA ARG A 112 24.74 -5.74 14.85
C ARG A 112 24.97 -6.01 13.37
N ASP A 113 25.09 -7.28 12.98
CA ASP A 113 25.35 -7.65 11.59
C ASP A 113 24.19 -7.27 10.66
N ILE A 114 22.95 -7.45 11.13
CA ILE A 114 21.74 -7.10 10.38
C ILE A 114 21.64 -5.59 10.11
N VAL A 115 21.89 -4.74 11.12
CA VAL A 115 21.84 -3.28 10.99
C VAL A 115 23.06 -2.74 10.23
N ALA A 116 24.22 -3.35 10.43
CA ALA A 116 25.47 -2.96 9.79
C ALA A 116 25.55 -3.36 8.30
N GLU A 117 24.81 -4.39 7.86
CA GLU A 117 24.86 -4.88 6.48
C GLU A 117 24.61 -3.78 5.44
N PRO A 118 23.50 -3.00 5.49
CA PRO A 118 23.28 -1.92 4.53
C PRO A 118 24.31 -0.78 4.67
N LEU A 119 24.82 -0.51 5.86
CA LEU A 119 25.87 0.48 6.09
C LEU A 119 27.19 0.06 5.39
N ARG A 120 27.59 -1.20 5.55
CA ARG A 120 28.78 -1.75 4.86
C ARG A 120 28.60 -1.77 3.33
N LEU A 121 27.48 -2.32 2.86
CA LEU A 121 27.26 -2.56 1.43
C LEU A 121 26.93 -1.27 0.66
N ASN A 122 26.15 -0.37 1.25
CA ASN A 122 25.66 0.82 0.53
C ASN A 122 26.37 2.12 0.93
N MET A 123 26.91 2.21 2.15
CA MET A 123 27.61 3.41 2.62
C MET A 123 29.12 3.22 2.66
N GLY A 124 29.61 1.97 2.68
CA GLY A 124 31.04 1.66 2.76
C GLY A 124 31.64 1.88 4.15
N LEU A 125 30.82 1.99 5.19
CA LEU A 125 31.29 2.20 6.57
C LEU A 125 31.98 0.96 7.12
N GLN A 126 33.01 1.17 7.93
CA GLN A 126 33.80 0.12 8.59
C GLN A 126 34.30 0.59 9.96
N GLY A 127 34.70 -0.35 10.82
CA GLY A 127 35.30 -0.07 12.13
C GLY A 127 34.38 0.76 13.03
N GLU A 128 34.96 1.66 13.80
CA GLU A 128 34.28 2.48 14.81
C GLU A 128 33.09 3.29 14.24
N ALA A 129 33.23 3.90 13.08
CA ALA A 129 32.15 4.64 12.43
C ALA A 129 30.94 3.77 12.08
N LEU A 130 31.16 2.47 11.80
CA LEU A 130 30.07 1.52 11.59
C LEU A 130 29.35 1.20 12.89
N ASP A 131 30.10 1.00 13.97
CA ASP A 131 29.56 0.70 15.29
C ASP A 131 28.79 1.89 15.89
N GLU A 132 29.32 3.09 15.79
CA GLU A 132 28.64 4.32 16.19
C GLU A 132 27.32 4.51 15.43
N ARG A 133 27.37 4.40 14.10
CA ARG A 133 26.14 4.56 13.30
C ARG A 133 25.11 3.46 13.57
N SER A 134 25.55 2.25 13.83
CA SER A 134 24.64 1.16 14.22
C SER A 134 23.98 1.42 15.57
N ALA A 135 24.72 1.95 16.53
CA ALA A 135 24.18 2.33 17.86
C ALA A 135 23.19 3.51 17.75
N GLU A 136 23.50 4.53 16.94
CA GLU A 136 22.56 5.63 16.64
C GLU A 136 21.23 5.13 16.05
N LEU A 137 21.29 4.23 15.07
CA LEU A 137 20.10 3.64 14.45
C LEU A 137 19.24 2.87 15.45
N MET A 138 19.87 2.14 16.39
CA MET A 138 19.15 1.49 17.47
C MET A 138 18.48 2.52 18.40
N GLY A 139 19.16 3.60 18.73
CA GLY A 139 18.60 4.72 19.50
C GLY A 139 17.40 5.37 18.82
N LEU A 140 17.46 5.59 17.51
CA LEU A 140 16.35 6.15 16.72
C LEU A 140 15.07 5.33 16.82
N VAL A 141 15.18 4.01 16.93
CA VAL A 141 14.00 3.12 17.07
C VAL A 141 13.67 2.79 18.54
N GLY A 142 14.33 3.46 19.50
CA GLY A 142 14.09 3.29 20.93
C GLY A 142 14.63 1.96 21.49
N LEU A 143 15.72 1.47 20.91
CA LEU A 143 16.47 0.31 21.40
C LEU A 143 17.86 0.74 21.88
N GLU A 144 18.42 0.01 22.82
CA GLU A 144 19.72 0.34 23.41
C GLU A 144 20.87 -0.29 22.63
N ALA A 145 22.07 0.34 22.65
CA ALA A 145 23.25 -0.14 21.92
C ALA A 145 23.66 -1.56 22.32
N HIS A 146 23.51 -1.96 23.60
CA HIS A 146 23.83 -3.32 24.05
C HIS A 146 22.95 -4.42 23.43
N HIS A 147 21.81 -4.04 22.81
CA HIS A 147 20.98 -4.97 22.04
C HIS A 147 21.64 -5.41 20.72
N LEU A 148 22.66 -4.71 20.23
CA LEU A 148 23.37 -5.07 18.98
C LEU A 148 23.99 -6.46 19.02
N ASP A 149 24.42 -6.92 20.22
CA ASP A 149 25.13 -8.20 20.36
C ASP A 149 24.18 -9.41 20.53
N ARG A 150 22.87 -9.16 20.55
CA ARG A 150 21.83 -10.19 20.65
C ARG A 150 21.39 -10.70 19.29
N TYR A 151 20.70 -11.84 19.30
CA TYR A 151 20.09 -12.45 18.11
C TYR A 151 18.60 -12.08 18.02
N PRO A 152 18.01 -12.07 16.79
CA PRO A 152 16.60 -11.71 16.61
C PRO A 152 15.61 -12.51 17.45
N TYR A 153 15.86 -13.78 17.74
CA TYR A 153 14.96 -14.62 18.54
C TYR A 153 14.86 -14.21 20.02
N GLU A 154 15.79 -13.38 20.52
CA GLU A 154 15.79 -12.88 21.88
C GLU A 154 14.88 -11.64 22.07
N PHE A 155 14.21 -11.17 21.01
CA PHE A 155 13.39 -9.97 20.99
C PHE A 155 11.90 -10.29 20.82
N SER A 156 11.04 -9.42 21.37
CA SER A 156 9.62 -9.45 21.06
C SER A 156 9.31 -9.12 19.61
N GLY A 157 8.10 -9.41 19.13
CA GLY A 157 7.67 -9.07 17.77
C GLY A 157 7.83 -7.58 17.45
N GLY A 158 7.41 -6.70 18.35
CA GLY A 158 7.55 -5.26 18.18
C GLY A 158 8.99 -4.77 18.19
N GLN A 159 9.86 -5.39 19.01
CA GLN A 159 11.29 -5.07 18.98
C GLN A 159 11.95 -5.53 17.68
N ARG A 160 11.60 -6.71 17.16
CA ARG A 160 12.07 -7.17 15.82
C ARG A 160 11.62 -6.22 14.72
N GLN A 161 10.40 -5.72 14.77
CA GLN A 161 9.90 -4.74 13.83
C GLN A 161 10.71 -3.43 13.89
N ARG A 162 11.05 -2.96 15.09
CA ARG A 162 11.92 -1.79 15.27
C ARG A 162 13.32 -2.02 14.71
N ILE A 163 13.90 -3.22 14.84
CA ILE A 163 15.18 -3.60 14.22
C ILE A 163 15.07 -3.58 12.69
N ALA A 164 13.97 -4.10 12.12
CA ALA A 164 13.74 -4.05 10.68
C ALA A 164 13.61 -2.60 10.16
N ILE A 165 12.97 -1.71 10.92
CA ILE A 165 12.89 -0.28 10.64
C ILE A 165 14.29 0.37 10.71
N ALA A 166 15.08 0.09 11.75
CA ALA A 166 16.45 0.60 11.89
C ALA A 166 17.32 0.20 10.69
N ARG A 167 17.24 -1.07 10.27
CA ARG A 167 17.94 -1.57 9.08
C ARG A 167 17.54 -0.82 7.82
N ALA A 168 16.24 -0.56 7.63
CA ALA A 168 15.73 0.14 6.45
C ALA A 168 16.18 1.61 6.43
N LEU A 169 16.27 2.26 7.58
CA LEU A 169 16.74 3.66 7.71
C LEU A 169 18.26 3.81 7.60
N ALA A 170 19.02 2.73 7.65
CA ALA A 170 20.48 2.77 7.66
C ALA A 170 21.08 3.54 6.47
N THR A 171 20.45 3.49 5.30
CA THR A 171 20.93 4.18 4.09
C THR A 171 20.37 5.59 3.93
N THR A 172 19.61 6.13 4.88
CA THR A 172 18.88 7.39 4.76
C THR A 172 18.08 7.46 3.45
N PRO A 173 17.05 6.59 3.29
CA PRO A 173 16.31 6.47 2.04
C PRO A 173 15.44 7.71 1.76
N GLU A 174 15.24 8.00 0.48
CA GLU A 174 14.28 9.00 0.01
C GLU A 174 12.84 8.47 0.07
N LEU A 175 12.67 7.16 -0.19
CA LEU A 175 11.38 6.46 -0.13
C LEU A 175 11.48 5.20 0.73
N LEU A 176 10.58 5.08 1.69
CA LEU A 176 10.40 3.87 2.49
C LEU A 176 9.07 3.19 2.13
N VAL A 177 9.14 1.96 1.64
CA VAL A 177 7.97 1.11 1.40
C VAL A 177 7.71 0.30 2.67
N LEU A 178 6.54 0.48 3.27
CA LEU A 178 6.09 -0.19 4.48
C LEU A 178 5.01 -1.20 4.09
N ASP A 179 5.38 -2.47 3.87
CA ASP A 179 4.46 -3.53 3.43
C ASP A 179 3.84 -4.21 4.66
N GLU A 180 2.63 -3.78 5.05
CA GLU A 180 1.89 -4.22 6.24
C GLU A 180 2.72 -4.24 7.54
N PRO A 181 3.38 -3.12 7.91
CA PRO A 181 4.44 -3.12 8.92
C PRO A 181 3.96 -3.42 10.35
N VAL A 182 2.66 -3.50 10.60
CA VAL A 182 2.08 -3.72 11.94
C VAL A 182 1.09 -4.89 12.00
N SER A 183 0.78 -5.55 10.87
CA SER A 183 -0.28 -6.56 10.79
C SER A 183 -0.05 -7.81 11.66
N ALA A 184 1.21 -8.14 11.97
CA ALA A 184 1.60 -9.30 12.77
C ALA A 184 1.77 -8.98 14.27
N LEU A 185 1.44 -7.75 14.70
CA LEU A 185 1.66 -7.27 16.07
C LEU A 185 0.33 -7.17 16.83
N ASP A 186 0.38 -7.26 18.15
CA ASP A 186 -0.76 -6.93 19.02
C ASP A 186 -1.07 -5.43 18.98
N VAL A 187 -2.32 -5.06 19.32
CA VAL A 187 -2.85 -3.69 19.19
C VAL A 187 -1.99 -2.65 19.93
N SER A 188 -1.48 -2.99 21.13
CA SER A 188 -0.67 -2.06 21.91
C SER A 188 0.69 -1.81 21.27
N THR A 189 1.29 -2.84 20.73
CA THR A 189 2.57 -2.78 20.02
C THR A 189 2.40 -2.10 18.65
N GLN A 190 1.28 -2.30 17.96
CA GLN A 190 0.94 -1.59 16.73
C GLN A 190 0.99 -0.08 16.92
N SER A 191 0.28 0.44 17.93
CA SER A 191 0.27 1.89 18.25
C SER A 191 1.66 2.44 18.51
N GLN A 192 2.52 1.70 19.20
CA GLN A 192 3.90 2.12 19.46
C GLN A 192 4.74 2.20 18.19
N VAL A 193 4.59 1.23 17.28
CA VAL A 193 5.32 1.21 16.00
C VAL A 193 4.81 2.32 15.07
N ILE A 194 3.50 2.59 15.06
CA ILE A 194 2.90 3.68 14.28
C ILE A 194 3.45 5.03 14.76
N ASN A 195 3.41 5.32 16.05
CA ASN A 195 3.95 6.55 16.64
C ASN A 195 5.47 6.70 16.35
N LEU A 196 6.20 5.58 16.35
CA LEU A 196 7.61 5.56 15.96
C LEU A 196 7.78 5.97 14.50
N LEU A 197 7.01 5.39 13.58
CA LEU A 197 7.10 5.69 12.14
C LEU A 197 6.76 7.16 11.84
N GLU A 198 5.74 7.72 12.48
CA GLU A 198 5.40 9.15 12.37
C GLU A 198 6.52 10.07 12.85
N ARG A 199 7.12 9.74 14.00
CA ARG A 199 8.27 10.50 14.51
C ARG A 199 9.44 10.43 13.54
N LEU A 200 9.79 9.24 13.08
CA LEU A 200 10.89 9.02 12.14
C LEU A 200 10.66 9.74 10.81
N GLN A 201 9.43 9.79 10.31
CA GLN A 201 9.12 10.54 9.10
C GLN A 201 9.44 12.03 9.24
N ARG A 202 9.03 12.62 10.37
CA ARG A 202 9.33 14.03 10.67
C ARG A 202 10.83 14.32 10.87
N GLU A 203 11.58 13.33 11.38
CA GLU A 203 13.02 13.47 11.65
C GLU A 203 13.90 13.21 10.40
N THR A 204 13.42 12.41 9.45
CA THR A 204 14.24 11.93 8.31
C THR A 204 13.82 12.49 6.97
N ASP A 205 12.71 13.23 6.88
CA ASP A 205 12.12 13.74 5.64
C ASP A 205 11.85 12.66 4.55
N ALA A 206 11.92 11.38 4.90
CA ALA A 206 11.66 10.30 3.97
C ALA A 206 10.18 10.26 3.57
N ALA A 207 9.91 10.05 2.29
CA ALA A 207 8.56 9.76 1.81
C ALA A 207 8.18 8.31 2.14
N TYR A 208 6.89 8.07 2.45
CA TYR A 208 6.40 6.73 2.78
C TYR A 208 5.35 6.25 1.79
N LEU A 209 5.49 5.01 1.35
CA LEU A 209 4.41 4.22 0.76
C LEU A 209 3.95 3.20 1.80
N PHE A 210 2.82 3.47 2.46
CA PHE A 210 2.27 2.65 3.54
C PHE A 210 1.22 1.69 2.98
N ILE A 211 1.56 0.42 2.82
CA ILE A 211 0.65 -0.63 2.34
C ILE A 211 -0.03 -1.25 3.56
N ALA A 212 -1.36 -1.21 3.60
CA ALA A 212 -2.13 -1.82 4.68
C ALA A 212 -3.50 -2.30 4.20
N HIS A 213 -4.13 -3.14 4.99
CA HIS A 213 -5.54 -3.51 4.84
C HIS A 213 -6.45 -2.76 5.83
N ASP A 214 -5.87 -2.15 6.88
CA ASP A 214 -6.59 -1.37 7.88
C ASP A 214 -6.54 0.14 7.54
N LEU A 215 -7.70 0.66 7.15
CA LEU A 215 -7.84 2.06 6.77
C LEU A 215 -7.72 3.01 7.97
N ALA A 216 -8.07 2.57 9.20
CA ALA A 216 -7.98 3.40 10.40
C ALA A 216 -6.51 3.74 10.71
N VAL A 217 -5.61 2.76 10.58
CA VAL A 217 -4.16 2.97 10.72
C VAL A 217 -3.65 3.94 9.67
N VAL A 218 -4.05 3.74 8.41
CA VAL A 218 -3.57 4.56 7.28
C VAL A 218 -4.06 6.01 7.39
N ARG A 219 -5.33 6.23 7.82
CA ARG A 219 -5.86 7.57 8.07
C ARG A 219 -5.01 8.37 9.06
N HIS A 220 -4.47 7.70 10.07
CA HIS A 220 -3.67 8.34 11.11
C HIS A 220 -2.28 8.75 10.61
N VAL A 221 -1.66 7.91 9.76
CA VAL A 221 -0.23 8.07 9.35
C VAL A 221 -0.07 8.82 8.03
N CYS A 222 -1.07 8.71 7.13
CA CYS A 222 -0.89 9.14 5.76
C CYS A 222 -1.66 10.42 5.44
N GLN A 223 -1.07 11.31 4.65
CA GLN A 223 -1.73 12.51 4.14
C GLN A 223 -2.69 12.21 2.99
N ARG A 224 -2.38 11.19 2.19
CA ARG A 224 -3.21 10.75 1.06
C ARG A 224 -3.38 9.23 1.08
N ILE A 225 -4.48 8.77 0.50
CA ILE A 225 -4.81 7.35 0.37
C ILE A 225 -5.07 7.05 -1.11
N ALA A 226 -4.56 5.89 -1.57
CA ALA A 226 -4.94 5.25 -2.80
C ALA A 226 -5.65 3.93 -2.47
N VAL A 227 -6.87 3.76 -2.96
CA VAL A 227 -7.71 2.59 -2.73
C VAL A 227 -7.58 1.64 -3.92
N MET A 228 -7.16 0.41 -3.66
CA MET A 228 -6.93 -0.59 -4.69
C MET A 228 -7.91 -1.76 -4.56
N TYR A 229 -8.60 -2.09 -5.64
CA TYR A 229 -9.52 -3.22 -5.74
C TYR A 229 -9.24 -4.05 -6.99
N HIS A 230 -9.08 -5.38 -6.82
CA HIS A 230 -8.84 -6.32 -7.93
C HIS A 230 -7.89 -5.75 -9.01
N SER A 231 -6.64 -5.49 -8.62
CA SER A 231 -5.54 -5.05 -9.49
C SER A 231 -5.60 -3.59 -10.01
N ARG A 232 -6.64 -2.81 -9.64
CA ARG A 232 -6.81 -1.43 -10.10
C ARG A 232 -6.91 -0.46 -8.93
N ILE A 233 -6.35 0.74 -9.10
CA ILE A 233 -6.62 1.87 -8.21
C ILE A 233 -7.97 2.44 -8.65
N VAL A 234 -8.92 2.51 -7.71
CA VAL A 234 -10.30 2.94 -7.96
C VAL A 234 -10.59 4.34 -7.41
N GLU A 235 -9.84 4.75 -6.40
CA GLU A 235 -9.98 6.08 -5.80
C GLU A 235 -8.67 6.52 -5.17
N THR A 236 -8.34 7.81 -5.28
CA THR A 236 -7.21 8.46 -4.58
C THR A 236 -7.66 9.80 -4.03
N GLY A 237 -7.10 10.23 -2.91
CA GLY A 237 -7.42 11.55 -2.36
C GLY A 237 -6.77 11.81 -1.01
N PRO A 238 -7.01 12.99 -0.41
CA PRO A 238 -6.67 13.28 0.97
C PRO A 238 -7.25 12.22 1.91
N ALA A 239 -6.49 11.82 2.94
CA ALA A 239 -6.90 10.72 3.82
C ALA A 239 -8.26 10.96 4.49
N ASP A 240 -8.51 12.19 4.96
CA ASP A 240 -9.79 12.54 5.57
C ASP A 240 -10.94 12.48 4.57
N ALA A 241 -10.76 13.01 3.35
CA ALA A 241 -11.80 12.97 2.33
C ALA A 241 -12.17 11.53 1.94
N ILE A 242 -11.18 10.65 1.75
CA ILE A 242 -11.42 9.23 1.47
C ILE A 242 -12.19 8.56 2.61
N CYS A 243 -11.90 8.91 3.87
CA CYS A 243 -12.52 8.27 5.02
C CYS A 243 -13.90 8.83 5.36
N ASP A 244 -14.12 10.12 5.19
CA ASP A 244 -15.36 10.79 5.60
C ASP A 244 -16.39 10.87 4.46
N ASP A 245 -15.93 11.15 3.23
CA ASP A 245 -16.78 11.38 2.05
C ASP A 245 -16.28 10.62 0.80
N PRO A 246 -16.27 9.28 0.83
CA PRO A 246 -15.79 8.48 -0.29
C PRO A 246 -16.62 8.73 -1.57
N ALA A 247 -15.94 8.75 -2.71
CA ALA A 247 -16.55 8.91 -4.01
C ALA A 247 -16.80 7.57 -4.74
N HIS A 248 -16.10 6.48 -4.36
CA HIS A 248 -16.28 5.16 -4.97
C HIS A 248 -17.07 4.21 -4.05
N PRO A 249 -18.09 3.47 -4.56
CA PRO A 249 -18.89 2.54 -3.75
C PRO A 249 -18.08 1.47 -3.00
N TYR A 250 -16.97 1.00 -3.55
CA TYR A 250 -16.07 0.09 -2.85
C TYR A 250 -15.39 0.75 -1.65
N THR A 251 -14.94 2.00 -1.79
CA THR A 251 -14.34 2.75 -0.68
C THR A 251 -15.32 2.93 0.47
N ALA A 252 -16.58 3.28 0.14
CA ALA A 252 -17.65 3.37 1.13
C ALA A 252 -17.90 2.04 1.87
N LEU A 253 -17.88 0.91 1.13
CA LEU A 253 -17.99 -0.42 1.72
C LEU A 253 -16.80 -0.76 2.62
N LEU A 254 -15.59 -0.41 2.20
CA LEU A 254 -14.36 -0.63 2.98
C LEU A 254 -14.40 0.12 4.31
N ILE A 255 -14.82 1.40 4.29
CA ILE A 255 -14.98 2.24 5.49
C ILE A 255 -16.07 1.68 6.41
N ALA A 256 -17.23 1.30 5.85
CA ALA A 256 -18.32 0.70 6.62
C ALA A 256 -17.93 -0.65 7.28
N SER A 257 -16.82 -1.24 6.87
CA SER A 257 -16.29 -2.49 7.41
C SER A 257 -15.35 -2.26 8.60
N ILE A 258 -14.93 -1.03 8.87
CA ILE A 258 -14.07 -0.69 10.02
C ILE A 258 -14.92 -0.82 11.30
N PRO A 259 -14.49 -1.66 12.29
CA PRO A 259 -15.20 -1.77 13.56
C PRO A 259 -15.22 -0.44 14.31
N ASP A 260 -16.33 -0.16 14.99
CA ASP A 260 -16.47 1.02 15.84
C ASP A 260 -16.74 0.58 17.28
N PRO A 261 -16.04 1.15 18.27
CA PRO A 261 -16.25 0.79 19.68
C PRO A 261 -17.62 1.23 20.22
N ASP A 262 -18.28 2.23 19.62
CA ASP A 262 -19.63 2.63 19.97
C ASP A 262 -20.65 1.68 19.36
N PRO A 263 -21.46 0.96 20.17
CA PRO A 263 -22.47 0.03 19.66
C PRO A 263 -23.57 0.69 18.82
N ALA A 264 -23.87 1.98 19.00
CA ALA A 264 -24.85 2.68 18.21
C ALA A 264 -24.32 2.96 16.80
N VAL A 265 -23.11 3.53 16.72
CA VAL A 265 -22.38 3.78 15.46
C VAL A 265 -22.13 2.46 14.73
N GLN A 266 -21.74 1.40 15.47
CA GLN A 266 -21.50 0.06 14.89
C GLN A 266 -22.74 -0.54 14.25
N ARG A 267 -23.95 -0.32 14.82
CA ARG A 267 -25.21 -0.79 14.24
C ARG A 267 -25.52 -0.07 12.93
N GLU A 268 -25.34 1.25 12.90
CA GLU A 268 -25.52 2.06 11.71
C GLU A 268 -24.55 1.65 10.60
N LYS A 269 -23.25 1.53 10.90
CA LYS A 269 -22.22 1.01 9.97
C LYS A 269 -22.58 -0.39 9.44
N THR A 270 -23.10 -1.26 10.31
CA THR A 270 -23.52 -2.61 9.90
C THR A 270 -24.71 -2.56 8.95
N SER A 271 -25.68 -1.69 9.19
CA SER A 271 -26.82 -1.47 8.29
C SER A 271 -26.37 -0.92 6.94
N ARG A 272 -25.52 0.12 6.94
CA ARG A 272 -24.91 0.71 5.74
C ARG A 272 -24.10 -0.31 4.95
N ARG A 273 -23.27 -1.13 5.64
CA ARG A 273 -22.52 -2.21 5.01
C ARG A 273 -23.43 -3.23 4.34
N ARG A 274 -24.54 -3.60 4.97
CA ARG A 274 -25.52 -4.53 4.38
C ARG A 274 -26.21 -3.92 3.15
N ALA A 275 -26.50 -2.65 3.15
CA ALA A 275 -27.08 -1.95 2.00
C ALA A 275 -26.06 -1.92 0.84
N LEU A 276 -24.80 -1.52 1.10
CA LEU A 276 -23.73 -1.47 0.12
C LEU A 276 -23.27 -2.85 -0.38
N GLY A 277 -23.44 -3.91 0.41
CA GLY A 277 -23.03 -5.27 0.09
C GLY A 277 -24.11 -6.16 -0.54
N ARG A 278 -25.29 -5.63 -0.89
CA ARG A 278 -26.41 -6.37 -1.49
C ARG A 278 -26.21 -6.74 -2.96
N GLY A 279 -25.14 -6.26 -3.62
CA GLY A 279 -24.73 -6.78 -4.92
C GLY A 279 -24.48 -8.28 -4.86
N VAL A 280 -24.85 -8.98 -5.90
CA VAL A 280 -24.96 -10.45 -6.02
C VAL A 280 -23.77 -11.16 -5.36
N ALA A 281 -24.00 -11.76 -4.21
CA ALA A 281 -23.09 -12.72 -3.61
C ALA A 281 -23.06 -13.95 -4.52
N GLY A 282 -21.99 -14.14 -5.29
CA GLY A 282 -21.87 -15.34 -6.12
C GLY A 282 -21.01 -15.24 -7.39
N ALA A 283 -20.52 -14.09 -7.76
CA ALA A 283 -19.60 -14.01 -8.90
C ALA A 283 -18.21 -14.54 -8.51
N THR A 284 -18.05 -15.86 -8.58
CA THR A 284 -16.77 -16.56 -8.42
C THR A 284 -16.01 -16.53 -9.76
N GLY A 285 -15.29 -15.47 -10.03
CA GLY A 285 -14.45 -15.37 -11.24
C GLY A 285 -13.68 -14.05 -11.24
N ALA A 286 -12.51 -14.03 -11.91
CA ALA A 286 -11.81 -12.78 -12.15
C ALA A 286 -12.71 -11.87 -13.02
N PRO A 287 -12.89 -10.59 -12.67
CA PRO A 287 -13.68 -9.67 -13.46
C PRO A 287 -13.09 -9.56 -14.88
N PRO A 288 -13.92 -9.27 -15.89
CA PRO A 288 -13.43 -8.99 -17.24
C PRO A 288 -12.39 -7.87 -17.21
N VAL A 289 -11.35 -8.01 -18.02
CA VAL A 289 -10.17 -7.10 -18.00
C VAL A 289 -10.53 -5.63 -18.15
N ASN A 290 -11.54 -5.35 -18.96
CA ASN A 290 -11.95 -3.99 -19.29
C ASN A 290 -13.17 -3.51 -18.50
N ALA A 291 -13.73 -4.32 -17.62
CA ALA A 291 -14.90 -3.98 -16.79
C ALA A 291 -14.50 -3.29 -15.48
N CYS A 292 -15.47 -2.64 -14.84
CA CYS A 292 -15.31 -2.21 -13.45
C CYS A 292 -15.15 -3.46 -12.55
N PRO A 293 -14.05 -3.63 -11.83
CA PRO A 293 -13.83 -4.84 -11.05
C PRO A 293 -14.84 -5.01 -9.90
N PHE A 294 -15.47 -3.91 -9.47
CA PHE A 294 -16.47 -3.92 -8.39
C PHE A 294 -17.91 -4.14 -8.90
N ALA A 295 -18.16 -4.19 -10.21
CA ALA A 295 -19.50 -4.30 -10.80
C ALA A 295 -20.38 -5.40 -10.17
N ALA A 296 -19.83 -6.58 -9.93
CA ALA A 296 -20.58 -7.72 -9.35
C ALA A 296 -21.04 -7.50 -7.89
N ARG A 297 -20.45 -6.55 -7.17
CA ARG A 297 -20.75 -6.24 -5.76
C ARG A 297 -21.35 -4.84 -5.57
N CYS A 298 -21.40 -4.03 -6.66
CA CYS A 298 -21.81 -2.64 -6.58
C CYS A 298 -23.33 -2.51 -6.48
N PRO A 299 -23.87 -1.81 -5.46
CA PRO A 299 -25.31 -1.55 -5.38
C PRO A 299 -25.82 -0.60 -6.47
N HIS A 300 -24.94 0.20 -7.08
CA HIS A 300 -25.23 1.16 -8.13
C HIS A 300 -24.68 0.69 -9.50
N VAL A 301 -24.66 -0.64 -9.73
CA VAL A 301 -24.13 -1.20 -10.97
C VAL A 301 -25.01 -0.77 -12.17
N MET A 302 -24.36 -0.40 -13.26
CA MET A 302 -24.95 -0.09 -14.57
C MET A 302 -24.40 -1.02 -15.63
N ASP A 303 -25.09 -1.20 -16.76
CA ASP A 303 -24.66 -2.10 -17.85
C ASP A 303 -23.24 -1.79 -18.34
N ILE A 304 -22.89 -0.50 -18.41
CA ILE A 304 -21.54 -0.06 -18.80
C ILE A 304 -20.45 -0.58 -17.86
N CYS A 305 -20.77 -0.78 -16.57
CA CYS A 305 -19.82 -1.30 -15.59
C CYS A 305 -19.32 -2.72 -15.91
N HIS A 306 -20.12 -3.51 -16.63
CA HIS A 306 -19.76 -4.86 -17.04
C HIS A 306 -18.85 -4.92 -18.28
N THR A 307 -18.73 -3.83 -19.02
CA THR A 307 -18.05 -3.79 -20.33
C THR A 307 -16.87 -2.83 -20.38
N SER A 308 -16.88 -1.78 -19.55
CA SER A 308 -15.88 -0.72 -19.58
C SER A 308 -15.38 -0.38 -18.19
N PHE A 309 -14.07 -0.13 -18.04
CA PHE A 309 -13.50 0.48 -16.85
C PHE A 309 -13.58 2.01 -16.98
N PRO A 310 -14.10 2.72 -15.97
CA PRO A 310 -14.26 4.17 -16.05
C PRO A 310 -12.91 4.89 -16.07
N THR A 311 -12.82 5.94 -16.89
CA THR A 311 -11.67 6.85 -16.85
C THR A 311 -11.67 7.60 -15.53
N PRO A 312 -10.54 7.67 -14.81
CA PRO A 312 -10.44 8.45 -13.59
C PRO A 312 -10.77 9.93 -13.85
N ILE A 313 -11.54 10.54 -12.96
CA ILE A 313 -11.81 11.98 -12.96
C ILE A 313 -11.42 12.59 -11.61
N ALA A 314 -11.12 13.88 -11.61
CA ALA A 314 -10.80 14.62 -10.40
C ALA A 314 -12.00 14.66 -9.44
N THR A 315 -11.74 14.48 -8.14
CA THR A 315 -12.73 14.68 -7.08
C THR A 315 -12.71 16.12 -6.56
N ALA A 316 -13.83 16.59 -6.02
CA ALA A 316 -13.92 17.91 -5.42
C ALA A 316 -12.93 18.10 -4.24
N ALA A 317 -12.57 17.02 -3.56
CA ALA A 317 -11.65 17.02 -2.44
C ALA A 317 -10.15 16.99 -2.84
N GLY A 318 -9.82 16.96 -4.14
CA GLY A 318 -8.44 16.98 -4.60
C GLY A 318 -7.79 15.60 -4.76
N GLY A 319 -8.51 14.66 -5.32
CA GLY A 319 -8.03 13.32 -5.70
C GLY A 319 -8.62 12.90 -7.04
N GLU A 320 -8.71 11.59 -7.28
CA GLU A 320 -9.29 11.02 -8.48
C GLU A 320 -10.19 9.83 -8.12
N VAL A 321 -11.26 9.63 -8.89
CA VAL A 321 -12.15 8.47 -8.78
C VAL A 321 -12.43 7.84 -10.14
N ALA A 322 -12.31 6.52 -10.20
CA ALA A 322 -12.63 5.72 -11.38
C ALA A 322 -13.98 5.01 -11.18
N CYS A 323 -15.08 5.75 -11.40
CA CYS A 323 -16.44 5.21 -11.28
C CYS A 323 -17.40 5.88 -12.27
N HIS A 324 -18.24 5.07 -12.93
CA HIS A 324 -19.22 5.53 -13.92
C HIS A 324 -20.34 6.42 -13.32
N LEU A 325 -20.57 6.38 -12.02
CA LEU A 325 -21.48 7.31 -11.33
C LEU A 325 -21.06 8.77 -11.52
N HIS A 326 -19.80 9.03 -11.83
CA HIS A 326 -19.28 10.39 -12.00
C HIS A 326 -19.24 10.86 -13.46
N THR A 327 -19.32 9.93 -14.42
CA THR A 327 -19.14 10.24 -15.85
C THR A 327 -20.35 9.92 -16.72
N THR A 328 -21.02 8.79 -16.48
CA THR A 328 -22.08 8.26 -17.36
C THR A 328 -23.42 8.10 -16.63
N GLY A 329 -23.39 7.89 -15.32
CA GLY A 329 -24.57 7.68 -14.47
C GLY A 329 -25.19 8.98 -13.95
N PRO A 330 -25.53 9.04 -12.65
CA PRO A 330 -26.16 10.23 -12.01
C PRO A 330 -25.32 11.51 -12.07
N MET A 331 -24.16 11.50 -12.71
CA MET A 331 -23.30 12.66 -12.97
C MET A 331 -22.81 13.34 -11.69
N LEU A 332 -22.34 12.57 -10.72
CA LEU A 332 -21.77 13.12 -9.48
C LEU A 332 -20.57 14.06 -9.76
N GLY A 333 -19.84 13.87 -10.90
CA GLY A 333 -18.80 14.80 -11.31
C GLY A 333 -17.66 14.96 -10.29
N GLY A 334 -17.30 13.90 -9.57
CA GLY A 334 -16.26 13.91 -8.53
C GLY A 334 -16.76 14.30 -7.14
N ARG A 335 -18.06 14.50 -6.93
CA ARG A 335 -18.66 14.73 -5.61
C ARG A 335 -18.78 13.42 -4.82
N PRO A 336 -18.89 13.47 -3.47
CA PRO A 336 -19.02 12.26 -2.67
C PRO A 336 -20.32 11.49 -2.93
N LEU A 337 -20.32 10.19 -2.63
CA LEU A 337 -21.51 9.34 -2.78
C LEU A 337 -22.67 9.75 -1.89
N SER A 338 -22.41 10.47 -0.80
CA SER A 338 -23.45 11.02 0.08
C SER A 338 -24.37 12.02 -0.61
N GLU A 339 -23.97 12.55 -1.76
CA GLU A 339 -24.77 13.45 -2.59
C GLU A 339 -25.57 12.72 -3.68
N LEU A 340 -25.53 11.39 -3.72
CA LEU A 340 -26.40 10.60 -4.59
C LEU A 340 -27.84 10.75 -4.07
N ASP A 341 -28.72 11.32 -4.91
CA ASP A 341 -30.13 11.50 -4.57
C ASP A 341 -30.78 10.10 -4.40
N PRO A 342 -31.35 9.76 -3.25
CA PRO A 342 -32.00 8.47 -3.03
C PRO A 342 -33.21 8.22 -3.95
N ASP A 343 -33.75 9.27 -4.59
CA ASP A 343 -34.92 9.16 -5.48
C ASP A 343 -34.58 8.87 -6.96
N THR A 344 -33.30 8.75 -7.32
CA THR A 344 -32.90 8.44 -8.71
C THR A 344 -32.77 6.94 -9.01
N ASP A 345 -32.98 6.07 -8.04
CA ASP A 345 -32.89 4.59 -8.21
C ASP A 345 -34.21 3.94 -8.71
N GLU A 346 -35.28 4.71 -9.02
CA GLU A 346 -36.58 4.22 -9.53
C GLU A 346 -36.86 4.61 -11.00
N ALA A 347 -35.86 4.66 -11.86
CA ALA A 347 -36.09 4.91 -13.31
C ALA A 347 -35.52 3.80 -14.19
#